data_eea62ee34fafb4d8cc688d189f521c3f
#
_entry.id   eea62ee34fafb4d8cc688d189f521c3f
#
_cell.length_a   1.000
_cell.length_b   1.000
_cell.length_c   1.000
_cell.angle_alpha   90.00
_cell.angle_beta   90.00
_cell.angle_gamma   90.00
#
_symmetry.space_group_name_H-M   'P 1'
#
loop_
_entity.id
_entity.type
_entity.pdbx_description
1 polymer ?
#
loop_
_entity_poly.entity_id
_entity_poly.type
_entity_poly.pdbx_seq_one_letter_code
_entity_poly.pdbx_strand_id
1 'polypeptide(L)'
;MNTSAGWTRRATMKCGALLVSAAAGGNAFARVASPPTAEGYAAVPGGRVYWRRFGSGGEAPLLMLHGGPGAAHNYLLSMKALADERPVIFYDQLGCGRADAPTDESIYTIQRSVDEIDAVRMALGLHRVILYGHSWGTLQALEYLCQGRGAGVEKLILAGALASVPQVVAGLQRLIGSMPDGFAARLRALETTGKTATPEYAALTQRFYDNFVLRTKPSSDALASFEALSKSIAYRVLNGPNEFTITGKIRDWDRRKDLQAITQKTLITTGEFDEITLDCHETIRDGIAGHAQLVVMAGCSHMTMVEKPAEYTALVRRFLAEP
;
A
#
# COMPACT_ATOMS: atom_id res chain seq x y z
N MET A 1 -31.02 -40.12 18.85
CA MET A 1 -32.02 -39.04 18.84
C MET A 1 -31.31 -37.73 18.46
N ASN A 2 -31.74 -37.22 17.37
CA ASN A 2 -31.33 -35.95 16.74
C ASN A 2 -31.41 -34.73 17.67
N THR A 3 -30.51 -33.78 17.53
CA THR A 3 -30.88 -32.43 17.07
C THR A 3 -29.63 -31.60 16.72
N SER A 4 -29.54 -31.29 15.46
CA SER A 4 -28.75 -30.23 14.86
C SER A 4 -29.28 -28.86 15.32
N ALA A 5 -28.41 -27.92 15.68
CA ALA A 5 -28.75 -26.50 15.77
C ALA A 5 -27.82 -25.68 14.87
N GLY A 6 -28.44 -25.18 13.80
CA GLY A 6 -27.80 -24.39 12.76
C GLY A 6 -27.47 -22.97 13.22
N TRP A 7 -26.43 -22.45 12.65
CA TRP A 7 -26.02 -21.04 12.73
C TRP A 7 -26.81 -20.20 11.72
N THR A 8 -27.67 -19.31 12.20
CA THR A 8 -28.26 -18.20 11.41
C THR A 8 -27.89 -16.89 12.08
N ARG A 9 -27.00 -16.06 11.52
CA ARG A 9 -27.21 -14.96 10.57
C ARG A 9 -27.78 -13.66 11.13
N ARG A 10 -27.08 -12.56 10.82
CA ARG A 10 -27.48 -11.18 10.59
C ARG A 10 -27.86 -10.35 11.83
N ALA A 11 -26.87 -9.62 12.31
CA ALA A 11 -27.13 -8.31 12.95
C ALA A 11 -27.09 -7.22 11.87
N THR A 12 -28.26 -6.83 11.38
CA THR A 12 -28.47 -5.64 10.55
C THR A 12 -28.54 -4.44 11.45
N MET A 13 -27.52 -3.58 11.44
CA MET A 13 -27.62 -2.25 12.04
C MET A 13 -28.53 -1.37 11.18
N LYS A 14 -29.71 -1.03 11.74
CA LYS A 14 -30.57 0.02 11.22
C LYS A 14 -30.01 1.36 11.65
N CYS A 15 -29.44 2.13 10.73
CA CYS A 15 -29.22 3.57 10.93
C CYS A 15 -30.53 4.30 10.73
N GLY A 16 -31.04 4.89 11.80
CA GLY A 16 -32.16 5.82 11.77
C GLY A 16 -31.73 7.13 11.12
N ALA A 17 -32.51 7.58 10.14
CA ALA A 17 -32.34 8.86 9.49
C ALA A 17 -32.82 9.99 10.42
N LEU A 18 -31.93 10.93 10.76
CA LEU A 18 -32.32 12.25 11.27
C LEU A 18 -32.17 13.25 10.12
N LEU A 19 -33.29 13.73 9.62
CA LEU A 19 -33.36 14.88 8.73
C LEU A 19 -33.09 16.16 9.55
N VAL A 20 -31.97 16.82 9.26
CA VAL A 20 -31.77 18.23 9.66
C VAL A 20 -31.64 19.03 8.37
N SER A 21 -32.68 19.85 8.14
CA SER A 21 -32.68 20.89 7.13
C SER A 21 -31.75 22.01 7.56
N ALA A 22 -30.76 22.36 6.74
CA ALA A 22 -30.09 23.65 6.81
C ALA A 22 -29.85 24.15 5.39
N ALA A 23 -30.32 25.35 5.15
CA ALA A 23 -30.34 26.04 3.87
C ALA A 23 -28.98 26.65 3.50
N ALA A 24 -28.77 26.70 2.19
CA ALA A 24 -28.08 27.72 1.39
C ALA A 24 -26.60 28.03 1.67
N GLY A 25 -25.80 27.79 0.63
CA GLY A 25 -24.63 28.61 0.36
C GLY A 25 -23.38 27.81 -0.01
N GLY A 26 -23.12 27.65 -1.29
CA GLY A 26 -21.82 27.20 -1.80
C GLY A 26 -21.92 26.01 -2.75
N ASN A 27 -21.93 26.28 -4.04
CA ASN A 27 -21.72 25.28 -5.10
C ASN A 27 -20.35 24.61 -4.95
N ALA A 28 -20.24 23.64 -4.06
CA ALA A 28 -19.24 22.61 -4.15
C ALA A 28 -19.67 21.69 -5.29
N PHE A 29 -19.22 21.99 -6.51
CA PHE A 29 -19.25 21.02 -7.60
C PHE A 29 -18.57 19.77 -7.05
N ALA A 30 -19.35 18.74 -6.73
CA ALA A 30 -18.85 17.38 -6.63
C ALA A 30 -18.17 17.11 -7.99
N ARG A 31 -16.84 17.16 -8.02
CA ARG A 31 -16.06 16.82 -9.19
C ARG A 31 -16.38 15.35 -9.47
N VAL A 32 -17.28 15.11 -10.43
CA VAL A 32 -17.55 13.77 -10.95
C VAL A 32 -16.19 13.19 -11.26
N ALA A 33 -15.84 12.08 -10.62
CA ALA A 33 -14.53 11.47 -10.81
C ALA A 33 -14.39 11.14 -12.29
N SER A 34 -13.47 11.81 -12.99
CA SER A 34 -13.24 11.54 -14.41
C SER A 34 -12.97 10.05 -14.61
N PRO A 35 -13.63 9.41 -15.60
CA PRO A 35 -13.38 8.02 -15.91
C PRO A 35 -11.93 7.81 -16.33
N PRO A 36 -11.39 6.58 -16.26
CA PRO A 36 -10.09 6.27 -16.82
C PRO A 36 -10.07 6.55 -18.31
N THR A 37 -8.93 6.99 -18.84
CA THR A 37 -8.72 7.18 -20.28
C THR A 37 -8.55 5.85 -21.02
N ALA A 38 -8.10 4.82 -20.31
CA ALA A 38 -8.05 3.43 -20.78
C ALA A 38 -7.99 2.49 -19.57
N GLU A 39 -8.54 1.30 -19.73
CA GLU A 39 -8.43 0.21 -18.72
C GLU A 39 -8.49 -1.15 -19.44
N GLY A 40 -8.01 -2.20 -18.75
CA GLY A 40 -8.01 -3.54 -19.32
C GLY A 40 -7.25 -4.53 -18.45
N TYR A 41 -6.82 -5.62 -19.06
CA TYR A 41 -6.03 -6.66 -18.44
C TYR A 41 -4.70 -6.83 -19.18
N ALA A 42 -3.63 -7.06 -18.42
CA ALA A 42 -2.32 -7.41 -18.94
C ALA A 42 -1.97 -8.83 -18.49
N ALA A 43 -1.41 -9.64 -19.40
CA ALA A 43 -0.90 -10.97 -19.07
C ALA A 43 0.41 -10.83 -18.26
N VAL A 44 0.50 -11.57 -17.17
CA VAL A 44 1.68 -11.63 -16.31
C VAL A 44 1.97 -13.07 -15.91
N PRO A 45 3.15 -13.39 -15.35
CA PRO A 45 3.40 -14.73 -14.84
C PRO A 45 2.33 -15.17 -13.81
N GLY A 46 1.58 -16.21 -14.14
CA GLY A 46 0.55 -16.82 -13.28
C GLY A 46 -0.88 -16.33 -13.53
N GLY A 47 -1.13 -15.38 -14.45
CA GLY A 47 -2.50 -14.90 -14.73
C GLY A 47 -2.56 -13.56 -15.43
N ARG A 48 -3.58 -12.78 -15.12
CA ARG A 48 -3.76 -11.44 -15.66
C ARG A 48 -3.96 -10.45 -14.52
N VAL A 49 -3.39 -9.26 -14.67
CA VAL A 49 -3.58 -8.13 -13.78
C VAL A 49 -4.50 -7.10 -14.41
N TYR A 50 -5.40 -6.52 -13.61
CA TYR A 50 -6.24 -5.42 -14.03
C TYR A 50 -5.47 -4.11 -13.94
N TRP A 51 -5.56 -3.27 -14.96
CA TRP A 51 -4.95 -1.94 -14.96
C TRP A 51 -5.91 -0.87 -15.44
N ARG A 52 -5.67 0.36 -15.01
CA ARG A 52 -6.32 1.56 -15.56
C ARG A 52 -5.38 2.75 -15.61
N ARG A 53 -5.57 3.58 -16.62
CA ARG A 53 -4.79 4.77 -16.92
C ARG A 53 -5.66 6.00 -16.80
N PHE A 54 -5.13 7.06 -16.22
CA PHE A 54 -5.70 8.39 -16.22
C PHE A 54 -4.70 9.33 -16.88
N GLY A 55 -5.22 10.32 -17.64
CA GLY A 55 -4.40 11.27 -18.39
C GLY A 55 -3.76 10.70 -19.63
N SER A 56 -3.10 11.60 -20.34
CA SER A 56 -2.37 11.36 -21.60
C SER A 56 -1.14 12.27 -21.65
N GLY A 57 -0.33 12.17 -22.70
CA GLY A 57 0.86 13.00 -22.89
C GLY A 57 2.12 12.20 -23.11
N GLY A 58 3.22 12.89 -23.43
CA GLY A 58 4.53 12.30 -23.73
C GLY A 58 5.48 12.19 -22.54
N GLU A 59 5.10 12.71 -21.38
CA GLU A 59 5.89 12.58 -20.15
C GLU A 59 5.95 11.14 -19.65
N ALA A 60 7.04 10.79 -18.96
CA ALA A 60 7.18 9.45 -18.38
C ALA A 60 5.99 9.13 -17.46
N PRO A 61 5.25 8.03 -17.73
CA PRO A 61 4.10 7.64 -16.92
C PRO A 61 4.49 7.33 -15.47
N LEU A 62 3.58 7.62 -14.54
CA LEU A 62 3.68 7.18 -13.16
C LEU A 62 3.02 5.80 -13.03
N LEU A 63 3.82 4.76 -12.76
CA LEU A 63 3.32 3.39 -12.52
C LEU A 63 3.20 3.15 -11.01
N MET A 64 1.98 2.86 -10.55
CA MET A 64 1.62 2.77 -9.15
C MET A 64 1.67 1.31 -8.67
N LEU A 65 2.64 0.99 -7.78
CA LEU A 65 2.75 -0.29 -7.09
C LEU A 65 2.08 -0.15 -5.72
N HIS A 66 0.91 -0.78 -5.56
CA HIS A 66 0.15 -0.69 -4.31
C HIS A 66 0.74 -1.55 -3.19
N GLY A 67 0.32 -1.29 -1.96
CA GLY A 67 0.73 -1.97 -0.75
C GLY A 67 -0.03 -3.27 -0.47
N GLY A 68 0.12 -3.75 0.72
CA GLY A 68 -0.34 -5.02 1.24
C GLY A 68 0.86 -5.89 1.66
N PRO A 69 1.24 -6.93 0.90
CA PRO A 69 0.75 -7.41 -0.40
C PRO A 69 -0.72 -7.83 -0.37
N GLY A 70 -1.49 -7.58 -1.39
CA GLY A 70 -2.88 -8.07 -1.43
C GLY A 70 -3.97 -7.00 -1.33
N ALA A 71 -3.64 -5.73 -1.10
CA ALA A 71 -4.57 -4.62 -1.26
C ALA A 71 -4.97 -4.47 -2.75
N ALA A 72 -5.89 -3.55 -3.04
CA ALA A 72 -6.15 -3.12 -4.40
C ALA A 72 -5.65 -1.68 -4.59
N HIS A 73 -5.51 -1.24 -5.84
CA HIS A 73 -5.03 0.10 -6.15
C HIS A 73 -5.95 1.24 -5.67
N ASN A 74 -7.18 0.97 -5.26
CA ASN A 74 -8.24 1.95 -5.02
C ASN A 74 -7.83 3.06 -4.05
N TYR A 75 -7.14 2.75 -2.95
CA TYR A 75 -6.73 3.75 -1.96
C TYR A 75 -5.69 4.76 -2.51
N LEU A 76 -5.02 4.44 -3.63
CA LEU A 76 -4.09 5.33 -4.30
C LEU A 76 -4.76 6.29 -5.29
N LEU A 77 -6.07 6.20 -5.50
CA LEU A 77 -6.79 6.96 -6.53
C LEU A 77 -6.76 8.49 -6.35
N SER A 78 -6.41 8.98 -5.17
CA SER A 78 -6.12 10.40 -4.99
C SER A 78 -5.01 10.91 -5.93
N MET A 79 -4.04 10.02 -6.27
CA MET A 79 -2.92 10.31 -7.14
C MET A 79 -3.30 10.55 -8.61
N LYS A 80 -4.54 10.20 -9.04
CA LYS A 80 -5.05 10.58 -10.37
C LYS A 80 -5.09 12.09 -10.59
N ALA A 81 -5.00 12.90 -9.53
CA ALA A 81 -4.84 14.35 -9.64
C ALA A 81 -3.56 14.79 -10.38
N LEU A 82 -2.58 13.89 -10.56
CA LEU A 82 -1.37 14.12 -11.37
C LEU A 82 -1.59 13.83 -12.87
N ALA A 83 -2.77 13.35 -13.25
CA ALA A 83 -3.08 12.97 -14.62
C ALA A 83 -3.26 14.18 -15.58
N ASP A 84 -3.26 15.39 -15.05
CA ASP A 84 -3.21 16.64 -15.82
C ASP A 84 -1.80 16.94 -16.40
N GLU A 85 -0.74 16.33 -15.84
CA GLU A 85 0.64 16.53 -16.27
C GLU A 85 1.22 15.32 -17.02
N ARG A 86 0.87 14.11 -16.59
CA ARG A 86 1.40 12.85 -17.12
C ARG A 86 0.43 11.71 -16.96
N PRO A 87 0.59 10.62 -17.74
CA PRO A 87 -0.21 9.42 -17.50
C PRO A 87 0.07 8.85 -16.10
N VAL A 88 -1.01 8.52 -15.36
CA VAL A 88 -0.95 7.81 -14.08
C VAL A 88 -1.61 6.44 -14.29
N ILE A 89 -0.84 5.39 -14.06
CA ILE A 89 -1.24 4.00 -14.29
C ILE A 89 -1.31 3.28 -12.96
N PHE A 90 -2.50 2.80 -12.63
CA PHE A 90 -2.77 1.94 -11.49
C PHE A 90 -2.99 0.53 -12.00
N TYR A 91 -2.55 -0.47 -11.25
CA TYR A 91 -2.94 -1.84 -11.51
C TYR A 91 -3.13 -2.62 -10.21
N ASP A 92 -3.98 -3.63 -10.25
CA ASP A 92 -4.12 -4.61 -9.19
C ASP A 92 -3.15 -5.75 -9.44
N GLN A 93 -2.23 -5.97 -8.52
CA GLN A 93 -1.24 -7.06 -8.60
C GLN A 93 -1.94 -8.43 -8.57
N LEU A 94 -1.29 -9.46 -9.08
CA LEU A 94 -1.86 -10.81 -9.10
C LEU A 94 -2.29 -11.26 -7.69
N GLY A 95 -3.51 -11.75 -7.59
CA GLY A 95 -4.11 -12.12 -6.30
C GLY A 95 -4.78 -10.96 -5.56
N CYS A 96 -4.92 -9.78 -6.19
CA CYS A 96 -5.45 -8.56 -5.58
C CYS A 96 -6.60 -7.97 -6.40
N GLY A 97 -7.56 -7.36 -5.75
CA GLY A 97 -8.61 -6.56 -6.37
C GLY A 97 -9.33 -7.24 -7.52
N ARG A 98 -9.18 -6.70 -8.73
CA ARG A 98 -9.79 -7.20 -9.98
C ARG A 98 -8.85 -8.11 -10.80
N ALA A 99 -7.61 -8.34 -10.34
CA ALA A 99 -6.69 -9.27 -10.98
C ALA A 99 -7.13 -10.72 -10.79
N ASP A 100 -6.62 -11.63 -11.62
CA ASP A 100 -6.78 -13.06 -11.39
C ASP A 100 -6.18 -13.44 -10.02
N ALA A 101 -6.83 -14.34 -9.30
CA ALA A 101 -6.43 -14.77 -7.95
C ALA A 101 -6.22 -16.29 -7.91
N PRO A 102 -5.09 -16.80 -8.41
CA PRO A 102 -4.76 -18.20 -8.36
C PRO A 102 -4.73 -18.76 -6.93
N THR A 103 -5.20 -19.99 -6.76
CA THR A 103 -5.22 -20.68 -5.46
C THR A 103 -3.91 -21.39 -5.14
N ASP A 104 -3.03 -21.57 -6.13
CA ASP A 104 -1.68 -22.12 -5.92
C ASP A 104 -0.81 -21.10 -5.16
N GLU A 105 -0.57 -21.38 -3.89
CA GLU A 105 0.23 -20.52 -3.01
C GLU A 105 1.70 -20.44 -3.40
N SER A 106 2.20 -21.39 -4.19
CA SER A 106 3.61 -21.45 -4.60
C SER A 106 3.99 -20.27 -5.48
N ILE A 107 3.06 -19.74 -6.26
CA ILE A 107 3.30 -18.64 -7.21
C ILE A 107 3.48 -17.27 -6.53
N TYR A 108 2.96 -17.10 -5.29
CA TYR A 108 3.13 -15.85 -4.56
C TYR A 108 4.53 -15.77 -3.98
N THR A 109 5.44 -15.16 -4.75
CA THR A 109 6.85 -14.93 -4.41
C THR A 109 7.26 -13.50 -4.72
N ILE A 110 8.30 -13.00 -4.05
CA ILE A 110 8.89 -11.69 -4.35
C ILE A 110 9.36 -11.65 -5.81
N GLN A 111 10.05 -12.70 -6.27
CA GLN A 111 10.57 -12.76 -7.64
C GLN A 111 9.46 -12.63 -8.68
N ARG A 112 8.36 -13.39 -8.54
CA ARG A 112 7.22 -13.29 -9.46
C ARG A 112 6.62 -11.88 -9.47
N SER A 113 6.54 -11.22 -8.31
CA SER A 113 6.00 -9.87 -8.22
C SER A 113 6.90 -8.81 -8.87
N VAL A 114 8.19 -9.05 -8.92
CA VAL A 114 9.16 -8.23 -9.67
C VAL A 114 9.03 -8.48 -11.18
N ASP A 115 8.91 -9.75 -11.59
CA ASP A 115 8.68 -10.13 -13.00
C ASP A 115 7.35 -9.57 -13.53
N GLU A 116 6.36 -9.40 -12.67
CA GLU A 116 5.09 -8.75 -12.99
C GLU A 116 5.26 -7.28 -13.42
N ILE A 117 6.18 -6.54 -12.80
CA ILE A 117 6.47 -5.14 -13.18
C ILE A 117 6.95 -5.09 -14.64
N ASP A 118 7.87 -5.97 -15.05
CA ASP A 118 8.34 -6.04 -16.43
C ASP A 118 7.20 -6.42 -17.39
N ALA A 119 6.38 -7.40 -17.02
CA ALA A 119 5.26 -7.83 -17.84
C ALA A 119 4.23 -6.71 -18.05
N VAL A 120 3.90 -5.95 -17.01
CA VAL A 120 3.02 -4.78 -17.09
C VAL A 120 3.66 -3.69 -17.95
N ARG A 121 4.93 -3.35 -17.74
CA ARG A 121 5.66 -2.37 -18.55
C ARG A 121 5.64 -2.76 -20.03
N MET A 122 5.92 -4.02 -20.34
CA MET A 122 5.93 -4.54 -21.71
C MET A 122 4.53 -4.49 -22.34
N ALA A 123 3.51 -4.99 -21.64
CA ALA A 123 2.13 -5.03 -22.14
C ALA A 123 1.55 -3.63 -22.43
N LEU A 124 2.00 -2.62 -21.69
CA LEU A 124 1.53 -1.22 -21.82
C LEU A 124 2.50 -0.32 -22.60
N GLY A 125 3.61 -0.86 -23.13
CA GLY A 125 4.60 -0.08 -23.89
C GLY A 125 5.34 0.96 -23.04
N LEU A 126 5.57 0.70 -21.75
CA LEU A 126 6.18 1.64 -20.81
C LEU A 126 7.71 1.55 -20.85
N HIS A 127 8.31 2.02 -21.94
CA HIS A 127 9.78 2.06 -22.10
C HIS A 127 10.42 3.01 -21.07
N ARG A 128 9.82 4.15 -20.84
CA ARG A 128 10.16 5.12 -19.79
C ARG A 128 9.07 5.12 -18.72
N VAL A 129 9.44 5.20 -17.45
CA VAL A 129 8.48 5.13 -16.35
C VAL A 129 9.07 5.80 -15.09
N ILE A 130 8.19 6.38 -14.28
CA ILE A 130 8.49 6.72 -12.89
C ILE A 130 7.80 5.65 -12.04
N LEU A 131 8.56 4.98 -11.17
CA LEU A 131 7.98 4.01 -10.24
C LEU A 131 7.52 4.72 -8.97
N TYR A 132 6.27 4.47 -8.62
CA TYR A 132 5.71 4.82 -7.31
C TYR A 132 5.42 3.53 -6.55
N GLY A 133 6.03 3.34 -5.39
CA GLY A 133 5.71 2.25 -4.47
C GLY A 133 5.11 2.77 -3.18
N HIS A 134 4.11 2.06 -2.64
CA HIS A 134 3.64 2.26 -1.28
C HIS A 134 3.77 0.95 -0.48
N SER A 135 4.37 1.01 0.73
CA SER A 135 4.48 -0.15 1.62
C SER A 135 5.13 -1.36 0.89
N TRP A 136 4.47 -2.50 0.77
CA TRP A 136 4.87 -3.62 -0.06
C TRP A 136 5.32 -3.20 -1.47
N GLY A 137 4.64 -2.23 -2.10
CA GLY A 137 5.05 -1.70 -3.41
C GLY A 137 6.44 -1.07 -3.39
N THR A 138 6.93 -0.58 -2.24
CA THR A 138 8.30 -0.09 -2.10
C THR A 138 9.32 -1.22 -2.08
N LEU A 139 8.98 -2.34 -1.40
CA LEU A 139 9.78 -3.56 -1.45
C LEU A 139 9.93 -4.05 -2.89
N GLN A 140 8.84 -4.10 -3.66
CA GLN A 140 8.89 -4.50 -5.06
C GLN A 140 9.78 -3.57 -5.91
N ALA A 141 9.63 -2.24 -5.75
CA ALA A 141 10.41 -1.26 -6.49
C ALA A 141 11.91 -1.34 -6.14
N LEU A 142 12.25 -1.48 -4.86
CA LEU A 142 13.64 -1.64 -4.41
C LEU A 142 14.22 -2.97 -4.91
N GLU A 143 13.50 -4.08 -4.76
CA GLU A 143 13.94 -5.38 -5.29
C GLU A 143 14.20 -5.34 -6.78
N TYR A 144 13.28 -4.72 -7.55
CA TYR A 144 13.38 -4.53 -8.99
C TYR A 144 14.65 -3.78 -9.38
N LEU A 145 14.95 -2.66 -8.71
CA LEU A 145 16.13 -1.85 -8.99
C LEU A 145 17.42 -2.51 -8.50
N CYS A 146 17.43 -3.15 -7.34
CA CYS A 146 18.57 -3.91 -6.83
C CYS A 146 18.94 -5.10 -7.71
N GLN A 147 17.99 -5.65 -8.47
CA GLN A 147 18.28 -6.67 -9.52
C GLN A 147 18.81 -6.07 -10.83
N GLY A 148 19.09 -4.77 -10.90
CA GLY A 148 19.60 -4.11 -12.10
C GLY A 148 18.53 -3.86 -13.18
N ARG A 149 17.25 -3.97 -12.88
CA ARG A 149 16.14 -3.77 -13.83
C ARG A 149 15.72 -2.30 -14.00
N GLY A 150 16.62 -1.36 -13.67
CA GLY A 150 16.33 0.07 -13.68
C GLY A 150 16.26 0.74 -15.05
N ALA A 151 16.47 0.00 -16.16
CA ALA A 151 16.45 0.56 -17.50
C ALA A 151 15.10 1.27 -17.79
N GLY A 152 15.15 2.56 -18.16
CA GLY A 152 13.98 3.39 -18.40
C GLY A 152 13.22 3.84 -17.15
N VAL A 153 13.67 3.51 -15.93
CA VAL A 153 13.16 4.09 -14.69
C VAL A 153 13.84 5.42 -14.44
N GLU A 154 13.10 6.52 -14.56
CA GLU A 154 13.67 7.88 -14.50
C GLU A 154 13.74 8.42 -13.08
N LYS A 155 12.69 8.20 -12.29
CA LYS A 155 12.59 8.63 -10.90
C LYS A 155 11.92 7.54 -10.08
N LEU A 156 12.11 7.62 -8.76
CA LEU A 156 11.53 6.70 -7.79
C LEU A 156 10.78 7.47 -6.71
N ILE A 157 9.59 7.03 -6.35
CA ILE A 157 8.82 7.58 -5.25
C ILE A 157 8.45 6.42 -4.32
N LEU A 158 8.86 6.52 -3.07
CA LEU A 158 8.69 5.50 -2.05
C LEU A 158 7.90 6.08 -0.87
N ALA A 159 6.70 5.58 -0.65
CA ALA A 159 5.81 6.00 0.42
C ALA A 159 5.66 4.90 1.47
N GLY A 160 5.87 5.21 2.75
CA GLY A 160 5.87 4.19 3.81
C GLY A 160 6.84 3.06 3.48
N ALA A 161 8.14 3.39 3.35
CA ALA A 161 9.12 2.56 2.67
C ALA A 161 9.93 1.65 3.60
N LEU A 162 10.27 0.46 3.10
CA LEU A 162 11.13 -0.50 3.80
C LEU A 162 12.21 -1.06 2.88
N ALA A 163 13.43 -1.27 3.42
CA ALA A 163 14.52 -1.98 2.76
C ALA A 163 14.89 -3.29 3.48
N SER A 164 14.26 -3.56 4.63
CA SER A 164 14.48 -4.77 5.43
C SER A 164 13.26 -5.08 6.28
N VAL A 165 12.66 -6.25 6.10
CA VAL A 165 11.54 -6.71 6.93
C VAL A 165 11.98 -6.95 8.39
N PRO A 166 13.15 -7.54 8.68
CA PRO A 166 13.65 -7.61 10.07
C PRO A 166 13.77 -6.25 10.76
N GLN A 167 14.15 -5.18 10.03
CA GLN A 167 14.21 -3.83 10.60
C GLN A 167 12.80 -3.30 10.91
N VAL A 168 11.85 -3.51 10.00
CA VAL A 168 10.43 -3.15 10.23
C VAL A 168 9.89 -3.86 11.46
N VAL A 169 10.09 -5.17 11.57
CA VAL A 169 9.63 -5.96 12.74
C VAL A 169 10.20 -5.39 14.05
N ALA A 170 11.48 -5.02 14.08
CA ALA A 170 12.07 -4.37 15.25
C ALA A 170 11.40 -3.02 15.58
N GLY A 171 11.07 -2.21 14.56
CA GLY A 171 10.30 -0.97 14.71
C GLY A 171 8.90 -1.20 15.27
N LEU A 172 8.17 -2.15 14.70
CA LEU A 172 6.83 -2.54 15.15
C LEU A 172 6.81 -2.98 16.62
N GLN A 173 7.81 -3.75 17.06
CA GLN A 173 7.92 -4.15 18.48
C GLN A 173 8.14 -2.94 19.40
N ARG A 174 8.89 -1.92 18.96
CA ARG A 174 9.04 -0.66 19.71
C ARG A 174 7.71 0.10 19.79
N LEU A 175 6.98 0.22 18.69
CA LEU A 175 5.66 0.87 18.65
C LEU A 175 4.65 0.15 19.57
N ILE A 176 4.55 -1.17 19.47
CA ILE A 176 3.68 -2.00 20.33
C ILE A 176 4.06 -1.78 21.80
N GLY A 177 5.37 -1.74 22.13
CA GLY A 177 5.87 -1.53 23.47
C GLY A 177 5.55 -0.14 24.04
N SER A 178 5.39 0.87 23.18
CA SER A 178 5.06 2.25 23.57
C SER A 178 3.57 2.49 23.77
N MET A 179 2.70 1.57 23.32
CA MET A 179 1.25 1.74 23.47
C MET A 179 0.81 1.60 24.94
N PRO A 180 -0.12 2.47 25.41
CA PRO A 180 -0.53 2.52 26.83
C PRO A 180 -1.42 1.33 27.21
N ASP A 181 -1.81 1.28 28.49
CA ASP A 181 -2.83 0.39 29.07
C ASP A 181 -2.48 -1.10 28.99
N GLY A 182 -1.17 -1.44 29.07
CA GLY A 182 -0.73 -2.84 29.03
C GLY A 182 -0.96 -3.52 27.66
N PHE A 183 -1.09 -2.72 26.60
CA PHE A 183 -1.40 -3.18 25.23
C PHE A 183 -0.48 -4.34 24.82
N ALA A 184 0.84 -4.16 24.92
CA ALA A 184 1.82 -5.18 24.53
C ALA A 184 1.66 -6.51 25.29
N ALA A 185 1.40 -6.44 26.60
CA ALA A 185 1.21 -7.64 27.41
C ALA A 185 -0.06 -8.40 27.03
N ARG A 186 -1.17 -7.68 26.80
CA ARG A 186 -2.46 -8.27 26.37
C ARG A 186 -2.35 -8.89 24.99
N LEU A 187 -1.74 -8.19 24.04
CA LEU A 187 -1.52 -8.69 22.67
C LEU A 187 -0.73 -10.01 22.70
N ARG A 188 0.43 -10.01 23.37
CA ARG A 188 1.28 -11.21 23.49
C ARG A 188 0.59 -12.38 24.19
N ALA A 189 -0.22 -12.11 25.22
CA ALA A 189 -0.97 -13.16 25.93
C ALA A 189 -1.98 -13.86 25.00
N LEU A 190 -2.66 -13.10 24.13
CA LEU A 190 -3.60 -13.65 23.15
C LEU A 190 -2.86 -14.45 22.07
N GLU A 191 -1.74 -13.94 21.57
CA GLU A 191 -0.91 -14.64 20.57
C GLU A 191 -0.33 -15.95 21.12
N THR A 192 0.25 -15.93 22.32
CA THR A 192 0.84 -17.10 22.97
C THR A 192 -0.20 -18.20 23.24
N THR A 193 -1.43 -17.80 23.54
CA THR A 193 -2.54 -18.74 23.79
C THR A 193 -3.35 -19.11 22.54
N GLY A 194 -2.93 -18.65 21.34
CA GLY A 194 -3.62 -18.91 20.07
C GLY A 194 -4.99 -18.24 19.94
N LYS A 195 -5.29 -17.22 20.75
CA LYS A 195 -6.58 -16.51 20.80
C LYS A 195 -6.65 -15.33 19.80
N THR A 196 -6.04 -15.48 18.64
CA THR A 196 -5.97 -14.44 17.61
C THR A 196 -7.28 -14.25 16.80
N ALA A 197 -8.24 -15.17 16.92
CA ALA A 197 -9.56 -15.05 16.30
C ALA A 197 -10.63 -14.43 17.24
N THR A 198 -10.23 -13.87 18.38
CA THR A 198 -11.16 -13.30 19.35
C THR A 198 -11.51 -11.84 19.07
N PRO A 199 -12.70 -11.35 19.48
CA PRO A 199 -13.03 -9.92 19.40
C PRO A 199 -12.04 -9.02 20.12
N GLU A 200 -11.42 -9.48 21.21
CA GLU A 200 -10.41 -8.73 21.94
C GLU A 200 -9.15 -8.52 21.08
N TYR A 201 -8.66 -9.58 20.41
CA TYR A 201 -7.51 -9.45 19.52
C TYR A 201 -7.81 -8.52 18.35
N ALA A 202 -8.99 -8.63 17.75
CA ALA A 202 -9.44 -7.73 16.69
C ALA A 202 -9.50 -6.27 17.14
N ALA A 203 -9.96 -5.99 18.37
CA ALA A 203 -10.01 -4.65 18.93
C ALA A 203 -8.60 -4.07 19.18
N LEU A 204 -7.65 -4.89 19.66
CA LEU A 204 -6.25 -4.48 19.81
C LEU A 204 -5.61 -4.21 18.46
N THR A 205 -5.83 -5.07 17.47
CA THR A 205 -5.34 -4.88 16.10
C THR A 205 -5.88 -3.57 15.50
N GLN A 206 -7.18 -3.31 15.64
CA GLN A 206 -7.79 -2.07 15.15
C GLN A 206 -7.19 -0.85 15.86
N ARG A 207 -6.98 -0.92 17.18
CA ARG A 207 -6.34 0.17 17.93
C ARG A 207 -4.91 0.47 17.44
N PHE A 208 -4.15 -0.56 17.07
CA PHE A 208 -2.84 -0.36 16.43
C PHE A 208 -2.99 0.33 15.08
N TYR A 209 -3.90 -0.13 14.24
CA TYR A 209 -4.14 0.44 12.90
C TYR A 209 -4.62 1.90 12.96
N ASP A 210 -5.49 2.25 13.91
CA ASP A 210 -5.97 3.62 14.13
C ASP A 210 -4.85 4.59 14.56
N ASN A 211 -3.74 4.08 15.10
CA ASN A 211 -2.61 4.90 15.51
C ASN A 211 -1.53 4.99 14.41
N PHE A 212 -1.26 3.92 13.68
CA PHE A 212 -0.04 3.80 12.89
C PHE A 212 -0.27 3.49 11.40
N VAL A 213 -1.45 3.00 11.01
CA VAL A 213 -1.77 2.68 9.61
C VAL A 213 -2.62 3.76 8.97
N LEU A 214 -3.77 4.10 9.57
CA LEU A 214 -4.68 5.13 9.05
C LEU A 214 -5.39 5.84 10.20
N ARG A 215 -5.03 7.10 10.45
CA ARG A 215 -5.53 7.91 11.57
C ARG A 215 -6.81 8.67 11.26
N THR A 216 -7.25 8.66 10.00
CA THR A 216 -8.47 9.31 9.54
C THR A 216 -9.54 8.29 9.19
N LYS A 217 -10.79 8.72 9.11
CA LYS A 217 -11.87 7.85 8.63
C LYS A 217 -11.56 7.42 7.18
N PRO A 218 -11.55 6.11 6.89
CA PRO A 218 -11.28 5.63 5.55
C PRO A 218 -12.33 6.09 4.54
N SER A 219 -11.87 6.46 3.34
CA SER A 219 -12.74 6.70 2.20
C SER A 219 -13.36 5.39 1.67
N SER A 220 -14.37 5.48 0.81
CA SER A 220 -14.94 4.31 0.12
C SER A 220 -13.88 3.54 -0.66
N ASP A 221 -12.93 4.24 -1.28
CA ASP A 221 -11.85 3.63 -2.05
C ASP A 221 -10.85 2.88 -1.13
N ALA A 222 -10.53 3.45 0.03
CA ALA A 222 -9.69 2.78 1.03
C ALA A 222 -10.39 1.55 1.62
N LEU A 223 -11.69 1.64 1.92
CA LEU A 223 -12.48 0.50 2.40
C LEU A 223 -12.52 -0.65 1.38
N ALA A 224 -12.68 -0.34 0.09
CA ALA A 224 -12.63 -1.36 -0.97
C ALA A 224 -11.27 -2.07 -1.03
N SER A 225 -10.16 -1.34 -0.82
CA SER A 225 -8.82 -1.92 -0.75
C SER A 225 -8.61 -2.79 0.49
N PHE A 226 -9.12 -2.39 1.65
CA PHE A 226 -9.05 -3.19 2.87
C PHE A 226 -9.90 -4.47 2.77
N GLU A 227 -11.06 -4.39 2.12
CA GLU A 227 -11.87 -5.57 1.83
C GLU A 227 -11.13 -6.55 0.91
N ALA A 228 -10.46 -6.07 -0.13
CA ALA A 228 -9.63 -6.89 -1.01
C ALA A 228 -8.50 -7.55 -0.22
N LEU A 229 -7.77 -6.78 0.61
CA LEU A 229 -6.69 -7.27 1.46
C LEU A 229 -7.14 -8.41 2.37
N SER A 230 -8.29 -8.26 3.04
CA SER A 230 -8.82 -9.24 3.99
C SER A 230 -9.15 -10.61 3.36
N LYS A 231 -9.30 -10.66 2.05
CA LYS A 231 -9.62 -11.88 1.28
C LYS A 231 -8.41 -12.43 0.51
N SER A 232 -7.27 -11.71 0.52
CA SER A 232 -6.13 -12.00 -0.35
C SER A 232 -5.31 -13.20 0.14
N ILE A 233 -5.15 -14.20 -0.74
CA ILE A 233 -4.19 -15.29 -0.54
C ILE A 233 -2.75 -14.72 -0.57
N ALA A 234 -2.48 -13.75 -1.45
CA ALA A 234 -1.17 -13.09 -1.56
C ALA A 234 -0.74 -12.48 -0.21
N TYR A 235 -1.67 -11.79 0.49
CA TYR A 235 -1.37 -11.22 1.81
C TYR A 235 -0.95 -12.28 2.82
N ARG A 236 -1.77 -13.31 2.97
CA ARG A 236 -1.52 -14.39 3.93
C ARG A 236 -0.21 -15.12 3.66
N VAL A 237 0.10 -15.38 2.39
CA VAL A 237 1.30 -16.15 1.99
C VAL A 237 2.58 -15.32 2.06
N LEU A 238 2.52 -14.07 1.62
CA LEU A 238 3.70 -13.20 1.58
C LEU A 238 3.95 -12.51 2.91
N ASN A 239 2.93 -11.92 3.53
CA ASN A 239 3.07 -11.18 4.78
C ASN A 239 2.79 -12.05 6.02
N GLY A 240 1.59 -12.53 6.16
CA GLY A 240 1.13 -13.27 7.34
C GLY A 240 -0.24 -12.76 7.81
N PRO A 241 -0.56 -12.93 9.10
CA PRO A 241 -1.92 -12.67 9.59
C PRO A 241 -2.29 -11.19 9.71
N ASN A 242 -1.31 -10.29 9.94
CA ASN A 242 -1.54 -8.85 10.12
C ASN A 242 -0.23 -8.06 9.93
N GLU A 243 -0.27 -6.72 10.03
CA GLU A 243 0.86 -5.84 9.75
C GLU A 243 2.02 -5.99 10.74
N PHE A 244 1.76 -6.38 11.97
CA PHE A 244 2.79 -6.50 13.00
C PHE A 244 3.22 -7.95 13.32
N THR A 245 2.65 -8.94 12.63
CA THR A 245 3.02 -10.37 12.75
C THR A 245 3.42 -10.91 11.38
N ILE A 246 4.63 -10.57 10.93
CA ILE A 246 5.13 -10.91 9.60
C ILE A 246 5.80 -12.29 9.66
N THR A 247 5.07 -13.32 9.21
CA THR A 247 5.50 -14.71 9.22
C THR A 247 5.60 -15.33 7.82
N GLY A 248 5.14 -14.60 6.82
CA GLY A 248 5.10 -15.05 5.43
C GLY A 248 6.45 -15.09 4.74
N LYS A 249 6.42 -15.26 3.41
CA LYS A 249 7.64 -15.45 2.59
C LYS A 249 8.56 -14.23 2.57
N ILE A 250 8.07 -13.03 2.95
CA ILE A 250 8.89 -11.81 2.98
C ILE A 250 9.70 -11.63 4.26
N ARG A 251 9.46 -12.42 5.31
CA ARG A 251 9.97 -12.21 6.68
C ARG A 251 11.48 -11.98 6.77
N ASP A 252 12.27 -12.61 5.90
CA ASP A 252 13.73 -12.54 5.91
C ASP A 252 14.29 -11.62 4.82
N TRP A 253 13.42 -10.89 4.08
CA TRP A 253 13.85 -10.01 3.00
C TRP A 253 14.62 -8.80 3.53
N ASP A 254 15.81 -8.57 2.98
CA ASP A 254 16.70 -7.49 3.38
C ASP A 254 17.60 -7.08 2.20
N ARG A 255 17.45 -5.84 1.72
CA ARG A 255 18.21 -5.23 0.63
C ARG A 255 19.05 -4.03 1.06
N ARG A 256 19.22 -3.81 2.35
CA ARG A 256 19.99 -2.66 2.87
C ARG A 256 21.40 -2.58 2.28
N LYS A 257 22.05 -3.73 2.04
CA LYS A 257 23.40 -3.80 1.47
C LYS A 257 23.44 -3.52 -0.03
N ASP A 258 22.29 -3.63 -0.71
CA ASP A 258 22.18 -3.53 -2.16
C ASP A 258 21.67 -2.15 -2.60
N LEU A 259 21.29 -1.26 -1.66
CA LEU A 259 20.71 0.06 -1.96
C LEU A 259 21.61 0.94 -2.81
N GLN A 260 22.94 0.75 -2.74
CA GLN A 260 23.91 1.46 -3.59
C GLN A 260 23.73 1.20 -5.10
N ALA A 261 23.00 0.15 -5.48
CA ALA A 261 22.65 -0.10 -6.89
C ALA A 261 21.61 0.87 -7.44
N ILE A 262 20.90 1.61 -6.57
CA ILE A 262 19.82 2.52 -6.95
C ILE A 262 20.39 3.91 -7.20
N THR A 263 20.37 4.33 -8.46
CA THR A 263 20.91 5.62 -8.92
C THR A 263 19.84 6.64 -9.28
N GLN A 264 18.57 6.24 -9.29
CA GLN A 264 17.46 7.10 -9.60
C GLN A 264 17.26 8.18 -8.55
N LYS A 265 16.91 9.39 -9.01
CA LYS A 265 16.45 10.45 -8.10
C LYS A 265 15.20 9.96 -7.36
N THR A 266 15.23 10.01 -6.03
CA THR A 266 14.26 9.35 -5.19
C THR A 266 13.59 10.32 -4.20
N LEU A 267 12.25 10.29 -4.16
CA LEU A 267 11.46 10.88 -3.08
C LEU A 267 11.01 9.78 -2.13
N ILE A 268 11.35 9.91 -0.86
CA ILE A 268 10.90 9.03 0.22
C ILE A 268 9.91 9.82 1.07
N THR A 269 8.72 9.28 1.32
CA THR A 269 7.71 9.92 2.16
C THR A 269 7.25 8.98 3.25
N THR A 270 7.02 9.53 4.44
CA THR A 270 6.49 8.80 5.60
C THR A 270 5.59 9.72 6.42
N GLY A 271 4.71 9.15 7.23
CA GLY A 271 3.98 9.89 8.25
C GLY A 271 4.77 9.99 9.56
N GLU A 272 4.46 11.00 10.38
CA GLU A 272 5.01 11.15 11.73
C GLU A 272 4.73 9.92 12.61
N PHE A 273 3.59 9.25 12.36
CA PHE A 273 3.10 8.09 13.11
C PHE A 273 3.08 6.81 12.25
N ASP A 274 3.97 6.70 11.27
CA ASP A 274 4.01 5.54 10.37
C ASP A 274 4.38 4.25 11.14
N GLU A 275 3.71 3.14 10.83
CA GLU A 275 4.06 1.83 11.39
C GLU A 275 5.43 1.34 10.93
N ILE A 276 5.88 1.75 9.74
CA ILE A 276 7.26 1.61 9.28
C ILE A 276 8.03 2.81 9.85
N THR A 277 8.79 2.57 10.90
CA THR A 277 9.42 3.63 11.69
C THR A 277 10.44 4.45 10.91
N LEU A 278 10.67 5.70 11.32
CA LEU A 278 11.51 6.68 10.61
C LEU A 278 12.91 6.14 10.26
N ASP A 279 13.51 5.35 11.15
CA ASP A 279 14.83 4.73 10.93
C ASP A 279 14.87 3.80 9.70
N CYS A 280 13.75 3.19 9.30
CA CYS A 280 13.67 2.42 8.06
C CYS A 280 13.81 3.33 6.82
N HIS A 281 13.17 4.48 6.84
CA HIS A 281 13.22 5.47 5.75
C HIS A 281 14.58 6.15 5.66
N GLU A 282 15.18 6.47 6.80
CA GLU A 282 16.55 7.00 6.89
C GLU A 282 17.57 6.01 6.33
N THR A 283 17.42 4.71 6.63
CA THR A 283 18.24 3.64 6.06
C THR A 283 18.21 3.66 4.52
N ILE A 284 17.03 3.88 3.92
CA ILE A 284 16.90 3.95 2.45
C ILE A 284 17.53 5.23 1.92
N ARG A 285 17.24 6.38 2.53
CA ARG A 285 17.84 7.68 2.14
C ARG A 285 19.36 7.62 2.11
N ASP A 286 19.95 7.06 3.16
CA ASP A 286 21.39 7.04 3.35
C ASP A 286 22.07 5.93 2.54
N GLY A 287 21.30 4.90 2.14
CA GLY A 287 21.79 3.76 1.37
C GLY A 287 21.76 3.93 -0.15
N ILE A 288 20.86 4.74 -0.70
CA ILE A 288 20.72 4.95 -2.14
C ILE A 288 21.89 5.78 -2.67
N ALA A 289 22.51 5.35 -3.81
CA ALA A 289 23.58 6.11 -4.46
C ALA A 289 23.08 7.37 -5.18
N GLY A 290 21.82 7.35 -5.64
CA GLY A 290 21.15 8.52 -6.24
C GLY A 290 20.80 9.58 -5.21
N HIS A 291 20.37 10.76 -5.68
CA HIS A 291 19.87 11.80 -4.79
C HIS A 291 18.54 11.36 -4.17
N ALA A 292 18.51 11.17 -2.85
CA ALA A 292 17.33 10.79 -2.10
C ALA A 292 16.87 11.90 -1.14
N GLN A 293 15.60 12.31 -1.28
CA GLN A 293 14.94 13.27 -0.41
C GLN A 293 13.95 12.52 0.51
N LEU A 294 14.04 12.74 1.82
CA LEU A 294 13.10 12.20 2.80
C LEU A 294 12.20 13.31 3.34
N VAL A 295 10.89 13.10 3.28
CA VAL A 295 9.88 14.01 3.80
C VAL A 295 8.98 13.30 4.79
N VAL A 296 8.92 13.82 6.02
CA VAL A 296 8.00 13.35 7.07
C VAL A 296 6.76 14.25 7.07
N MET A 297 5.58 13.67 6.87
CA MET A 297 4.32 14.40 6.88
C MET A 297 3.74 14.45 8.30
N ALA A 298 3.71 15.64 8.87
CA ALA A 298 3.22 15.86 10.24
C ALA A 298 1.75 15.44 10.39
N GLY A 299 1.42 14.77 11.49
CA GLY A 299 0.08 14.31 11.83
C GLY A 299 -0.43 13.12 11.02
N CYS A 300 0.34 12.62 10.05
CA CYS A 300 -0.01 11.45 9.23
C CYS A 300 0.59 10.15 9.80
N SER A 301 -0.02 9.04 9.39
CA SER A 301 0.51 7.69 9.62
C SER A 301 0.97 7.04 8.30
N HIS A 302 0.85 5.73 8.16
CA HIS A 302 1.35 4.98 7.01
C HIS A 302 0.69 5.40 5.67
N MET A 303 -0.59 5.78 5.68
CA MET A 303 -1.34 6.09 4.47
C MET A 303 -1.42 7.60 4.20
N THR A 304 -0.29 8.29 4.14
CA THR A 304 -0.19 9.75 3.96
C THR A 304 -1.01 10.29 2.78
N MET A 305 -1.05 9.55 1.66
CA MET A 305 -1.80 9.91 0.44
C MET A 305 -3.33 9.81 0.61
N VAL A 306 -3.80 9.08 1.63
CA VAL A 306 -5.21 8.99 2.00
C VAL A 306 -5.56 10.04 3.05
N GLU A 307 -4.67 10.28 4.02
CA GLU A 307 -4.90 11.18 5.13
C GLU A 307 -4.83 12.65 4.73
N LYS A 308 -3.88 13.01 3.87
CA LYS A 308 -3.68 14.38 3.35
C LYS A 308 -3.51 14.40 1.82
N PRO A 309 -4.52 13.98 1.04
CA PRO A 309 -4.38 13.75 -0.40
C PRO A 309 -3.93 14.98 -1.19
N ALA A 310 -4.40 16.17 -0.85
CA ALA A 310 -4.04 17.39 -1.56
C ALA A 310 -2.59 17.81 -1.27
N GLU A 311 -2.16 17.76 -0.01
CA GLU A 311 -0.80 18.09 0.42
C GLU A 311 0.20 17.08 -0.16
N TYR A 312 -0.15 15.79 -0.08
CA TYR A 312 0.66 14.71 -0.63
C TYR A 312 0.84 14.82 -2.15
N THR A 313 -0.26 15.04 -2.88
CA THR A 313 -0.21 15.21 -4.34
C THR A 313 0.64 16.43 -4.73
N ALA A 314 0.51 17.55 -3.99
CA ALA A 314 1.33 18.74 -4.22
C ALA A 314 2.82 18.48 -3.96
N LEU A 315 3.17 17.67 -2.94
CA LEU A 315 4.54 17.25 -2.67
C LEU A 315 5.11 16.45 -3.85
N VAL A 316 4.37 15.41 -4.29
CA VAL A 316 4.80 14.58 -5.41
C VAL A 316 4.94 15.41 -6.70
N ARG A 317 4.01 16.33 -6.97
CA ARG A 317 4.05 17.22 -8.13
C ARG A 317 5.34 18.07 -8.16
N ARG A 318 5.72 18.66 -7.03
CA ARG A 318 6.97 19.41 -6.92
C ARG A 318 8.19 18.54 -7.24
N PHE A 319 8.27 17.36 -6.66
CA PHE A 319 9.37 16.41 -6.94
C PHE A 319 9.42 15.98 -8.41
N LEU A 320 8.28 15.78 -9.04
CA LEU A 320 8.21 15.40 -10.46
C LEU A 320 8.68 16.53 -11.39
N ALA A 321 8.47 17.78 -11.01
CA ALA A 321 8.91 18.95 -11.76
C ALA A 321 10.41 19.27 -11.63
N GLU A 322 11.09 18.71 -10.65
CA GLU A 322 12.54 18.87 -10.49
C GLU A 322 13.29 18.13 -11.60
N PRO A 323 14.39 18.68 -12.15
CA PRO A 323 15.18 18.02 -13.19
C PRO A 323 15.82 16.71 -12.75
#